data_615172d6d274b7fc5e4ef0f5f8e798f9
#
_entry.id   615172d6d274b7fc5e4ef0f5f8e798f9
#
_cell.length_a   1.000
_cell.length_b   1.000
_cell.length_c   1.000
_cell.angle_alpha   90.00
_cell.angle_beta   90.00
_cell.angle_gamma   90.00
#
_symmetry.space_group_name_H-M   'P 1'
#
loop_
_entity.id
_entity.type
_entity.pdbx_description
1 polymer ?
#
loop_
_entity_poly.entity_id
_entity_poly.type
_entity_poly.pdbx_seq_one_letter_code
_entity_poly.pdbx_strand_id
1 'polypeptide(L)'
;SSFAWYQTLLGLPESAPAHDDFGQILDADGTVLLCLHQWGAHGHPPLTRPDPPPGNGLLLFFRVDDFNEALPRARALVSRLEEEPHRNPSTATMEFALRDPDGYYVMVSALSA
;
A
#
# COMPACT_ATOMS: atom_id res chain seq x y z
N SER A 1 -0.62 -2.96 -12.27
CA SER A 1 -1.76 -2.23 -11.70
C SER A 1 -1.58 -2.09 -10.19
N SER A 2 -2.26 -1.11 -9.62
CA SER A 2 -2.20 -0.88 -8.18
C SER A 2 -2.75 -2.07 -7.39
N PHE A 3 -3.78 -2.73 -7.89
CA PHE A 3 -4.36 -3.89 -7.22
C PHE A 3 -3.32 -5.00 -7.03
N ALA A 4 -2.67 -5.41 -8.12
CA ALA A 4 -1.62 -6.44 -8.06
C ALA A 4 -0.42 -5.98 -7.23
N TRP A 5 -0.06 -4.71 -7.33
CA TRP A 5 1.05 -4.13 -6.60
C TRP A 5 0.87 -4.26 -5.09
N TYR A 6 -0.33 -3.94 -4.58
CA TYR A 6 -0.62 -4.06 -3.15
C TYR A 6 -0.68 -5.51 -2.70
N GLN A 7 -1.21 -6.41 -3.53
CA GLN A 7 -1.20 -7.84 -3.20
C GLN A 7 0.23 -8.34 -3.04
N THR A 8 1.12 -7.95 -3.95
CA THR A 8 2.52 -8.34 -3.87
C THR A 8 3.20 -7.76 -2.63
N LEU A 9 3.01 -6.46 -2.38
CA LEU A 9 3.63 -5.80 -1.24
C LEU A 9 3.26 -6.46 0.08
N LEU A 10 1.97 -6.77 0.25
CA LEU A 10 1.44 -7.31 1.50
C LEU A 10 1.54 -8.84 1.58
N GLY A 11 2.08 -9.48 0.54
CA GLY A 11 2.26 -10.93 0.53
C GLY A 11 0.96 -11.71 0.43
N LEU A 12 -0.06 -11.14 -0.19
CA LEU A 12 -1.36 -11.76 -0.35
C LEU A 12 -1.43 -12.58 -1.64
N PRO A 13 -2.29 -13.62 -1.68
CA PRO A 13 -2.47 -14.38 -2.91
C PRO A 13 -2.95 -13.49 -4.05
N GLU A 14 -2.39 -13.71 -5.24
CA GLU A 14 -2.81 -12.97 -6.41
C GLU A 14 -4.20 -13.41 -6.83
N SER A 15 -5.09 -12.44 -7.04
CA SER A 15 -6.45 -12.70 -7.49
C SER A 15 -6.94 -11.52 -8.34
N ALA A 16 -8.03 -11.72 -9.08
CA ALA A 16 -8.62 -10.66 -9.87
C ALA A 16 -9.45 -9.75 -8.97
N PRO A 17 -9.55 -8.43 -9.31
CA PRO A 17 -10.46 -7.54 -8.58
C PRO A 17 -11.91 -7.94 -8.83
N ALA A 18 -12.79 -7.54 -7.90
CA ALA A 18 -14.21 -7.86 -8.00
C ALA A 18 -14.87 -7.25 -9.24
N HIS A 19 -14.42 -6.06 -9.65
CA HIS A 19 -14.93 -5.34 -10.82
C HIS A 19 -13.75 -4.72 -11.58
N ASP A 20 -13.99 -4.31 -12.82
CA ASP A 20 -12.96 -3.68 -13.63
C ASP A 20 -12.44 -2.37 -13.04
N ASP A 21 -13.31 -1.65 -12.34
CA ASP A 21 -13.02 -0.33 -11.80
C ASP A 21 -12.91 -0.29 -10.27
N PHE A 22 -12.99 -1.44 -9.60
CA PHE A 22 -12.98 -1.51 -8.14
C PHE A 22 -12.40 -2.83 -7.67
N GLY A 23 -11.49 -2.78 -6.71
CA GLY A 23 -10.94 -3.97 -6.07
C GLY A 23 -10.73 -3.76 -4.59
N GLN A 24 -10.85 -4.83 -3.82
CA GLN A 24 -10.57 -4.84 -2.39
C GLN A 24 -9.32 -5.67 -2.12
N ILE A 25 -8.40 -5.11 -1.34
CA ILE A 25 -7.24 -5.84 -0.83
C ILE A 25 -7.68 -6.46 0.49
N LEU A 26 -7.70 -7.78 0.54
CA LEU A 26 -8.20 -8.54 1.68
C LEU A 26 -7.06 -9.25 2.41
N ASP A 27 -7.13 -9.27 3.73
CA ASP A 27 -6.26 -10.11 4.55
C ASP A 27 -6.68 -11.58 4.44
N ALA A 28 -5.87 -12.48 5.00
CA ALA A 28 -6.13 -13.92 4.93
C ALA A 28 -7.47 -14.31 5.55
N ASP A 29 -7.95 -13.56 6.53
CA ASP A 29 -9.23 -13.82 7.20
C ASP A 29 -10.41 -13.11 6.55
N GLY A 30 -10.20 -12.45 5.41
CA GLY A 30 -11.25 -11.70 4.70
C GLY A 30 -11.41 -10.25 5.14
N THR A 31 -10.62 -9.78 6.09
CA THR A 31 -10.67 -8.38 6.51
C THR A 31 -10.26 -7.48 5.36
N VAL A 32 -11.06 -6.45 5.08
CA VAL A 32 -10.75 -5.47 4.05
C VAL A 32 -9.68 -4.53 4.56
N LEU A 33 -8.52 -4.53 3.88
CA LEU A 33 -7.39 -3.67 4.24
C LEU A 33 -7.43 -2.35 3.47
N LEU A 34 -7.84 -2.40 2.21
CA LEU A 34 -7.80 -1.25 1.32
C LEU A 34 -8.77 -1.46 0.17
N CYS A 35 -9.45 -0.41 -0.25
CA CYS A 35 -10.29 -0.41 -1.44
C CYS A 35 -9.64 0.46 -2.50
N LEU A 36 -9.58 -0.05 -3.73
CA LEU A 36 -9.01 0.67 -4.87
C LEU A 36 -10.09 0.92 -5.89
N HIS A 37 -10.22 2.18 -6.31
CA HIS A 37 -11.15 2.60 -7.36
C HIS A 37 -10.36 3.12 -8.54
N GLN A 38 -10.85 2.86 -9.75
CA GLN A 38 -10.31 3.49 -10.95
C GLN A 38 -10.60 4.99 -10.90
N TRP A 39 -9.66 5.79 -11.39
CA TRP A 39 -9.87 7.23 -11.51
C TRP A 39 -11.14 7.53 -12.32
N GLY A 40 -11.98 8.42 -11.81
CA GLY A 40 -13.24 8.78 -12.44
C GLY A 40 -14.38 7.81 -12.20
N ALA A 41 -14.12 6.65 -11.57
CA ALA A 41 -15.16 5.67 -11.31
C ALA A 41 -16.12 6.16 -10.24
N HIS A 42 -17.40 5.81 -10.40
CA HIS A 42 -18.46 6.03 -9.42
C HIS A 42 -18.70 7.51 -9.04
N GLY A 43 -18.10 8.45 -9.78
CA GLY A 43 -18.34 9.88 -9.53
C GLY A 43 -17.90 10.40 -8.17
N HIS A 44 -17.05 9.70 -7.46
CA HIS A 44 -16.51 10.18 -6.18
C HIS A 44 -15.61 11.40 -6.41
N PRO A 45 -15.85 12.54 -5.73
CA PRO A 45 -15.07 13.75 -5.98
C PRO A 45 -13.55 13.58 -5.92
N PRO A 46 -12.98 12.83 -4.95
CA PRO A 46 -11.53 12.62 -4.92
C PRO A 46 -11.00 11.87 -6.14
N LEU A 47 -11.86 11.12 -6.84
CA LEU A 47 -11.46 10.34 -8.00
C LEU A 47 -11.70 11.07 -9.33
N THR A 48 -12.46 12.18 -9.30
CA THR A 48 -12.75 12.96 -10.50
C THR A 48 -12.00 14.27 -10.59
N ARG A 49 -11.28 14.62 -9.54
CA ARG A 49 -10.49 15.86 -9.46
C ARG A 49 -9.06 15.53 -9.01
N PRO A 50 -8.18 15.23 -9.96
CA PRO A 50 -6.79 14.87 -9.61
C PRO A 50 -5.94 16.05 -9.15
N ASP A 51 -6.44 17.28 -9.17
CA ASP A 51 -5.75 18.47 -8.74
C ASP A 51 -6.36 18.97 -7.42
N PRO A 52 -5.60 19.11 -6.31
CA PRO A 52 -4.15 18.95 -6.20
C PRO A 52 -3.67 17.52 -6.41
N PRO A 53 -2.33 17.31 -6.55
CA PRO A 53 -1.77 15.98 -6.82
C PRO A 53 -2.28 14.93 -5.84
N PRO A 54 -2.59 13.71 -6.31
CA PRO A 54 -3.09 12.65 -5.45
C PRO A 54 -2.12 12.33 -4.32
N GLY A 55 -2.67 12.04 -3.15
CA GLY A 55 -1.88 11.58 -2.02
C GLY A 55 -1.08 12.64 -1.29
N ASN A 56 -1.14 13.88 -1.74
CA ASN A 56 -0.44 14.95 -1.03
C ASN A 56 -1.12 15.18 0.32
N GLY A 57 -0.36 14.97 1.40
CA GLY A 57 -0.89 15.05 2.75
C GLY A 57 -1.48 13.74 3.26
N LEU A 58 -1.43 12.66 2.46
CA LEU A 58 -1.92 11.35 2.85
C LEU A 58 -0.74 10.38 3.01
N LEU A 59 -0.80 9.55 4.04
CA LEU A 59 0.15 8.47 4.25
C LEU A 59 -0.64 7.19 4.52
N LEU A 60 -0.37 6.14 3.74
CA LEU A 60 -0.96 4.83 3.96
C LEU A 60 -0.01 4.03 4.83
N PHE A 61 -0.53 3.44 5.90
CA PHE A 61 0.29 2.74 6.88
C PHE A 61 -0.21 1.32 7.05
N PHE A 62 0.68 0.35 6.83
CA PHE A 62 0.37 -1.07 6.98
C PHE A 62 1.33 -1.72 7.96
N ARG A 63 0.80 -2.60 8.80
CA ARG A 63 1.61 -3.47 9.64
C ARG A 63 1.65 -4.86 9.04
N VAL A 64 2.79 -5.52 9.10
CA VAL A 64 2.98 -6.85 8.53
C VAL A 64 3.53 -7.80 9.58
N ASP A 65 3.14 -9.07 9.48
CA ASP A 65 3.57 -10.12 10.40
C ASP A 65 5.07 -10.40 10.27
N ASP A 66 5.56 -10.41 9.02
CA ASP A 66 6.94 -10.74 8.73
C ASP A 66 7.61 -9.59 7.98
N PHE A 67 8.20 -8.67 8.74
CA PHE A 67 8.86 -7.50 8.21
C PHE A 67 10.03 -7.89 7.30
N ASN A 68 10.78 -8.93 7.67
CA ASN A 68 11.97 -9.35 6.93
C ASN A 68 11.61 -9.94 5.56
N GLU A 69 10.42 -10.51 5.41
CA GLU A 69 9.94 -10.98 4.12
C GLU A 69 9.29 -9.86 3.31
N ALA A 70 8.67 -8.90 3.97
CA ALA A 70 8.03 -7.77 3.29
C ALA A 70 9.06 -6.88 2.58
N LEU A 71 10.23 -6.71 3.17
CA LEU A 71 11.26 -5.84 2.62
C LEU A 71 11.73 -6.26 1.22
N PRO A 72 12.11 -7.52 0.96
CA PRO A 72 12.49 -7.91 -0.40
C PRO A 72 11.33 -7.82 -1.39
N ARG A 73 10.08 -8.05 -0.96
CA ARG A 73 8.93 -7.85 -1.84
C ARG A 73 8.80 -6.38 -2.25
N ALA A 74 8.97 -5.47 -1.30
CA ALA A 74 8.91 -4.04 -1.58
C ALA A 74 10.05 -3.61 -2.51
N ARG A 75 11.26 -4.09 -2.28
CA ARG A 75 12.41 -3.74 -3.12
C ARG A 75 12.24 -4.22 -4.56
N ALA A 76 11.48 -5.30 -4.77
CA ALA A 76 11.19 -5.80 -6.11
C ALA A 76 10.17 -4.94 -6.86
N LEU A 77 9.36 -4.17 -6.13
CA LEU A 77 8.28 -3.36 -6.71
C LEU A 77 8.72 -1.96 -7.13
N VAL A 78 9.79 -1.44 -6.54
CA VAL A 78 10.24 -0.05 -6.78
C VAL A 78 11.73 -0.03 -7.08
N SER A 79 12.17 1.00 -7.78
CA SER A 79 13.60 1.19 -8.04
C SER A 79 14.35 1.64 -6.79
N ARG A 80 13.65 2.33 -5.88
CA ARG A 80 14.24 2.88 -4.67
C ARG A 80 13.17 3.05 -3.60
N LEU A 81 13.51 2.70 -2.35
CA LEU A 81 12.64 3.01 -1.22
C LEU A 81 12.72 4.50 -0.89
N GLU A 82 11.59 5.06 -0.42
CA GLU A 82 11.56 6.43 0.07
C GLU A 82 12.26 6.56 1.43
N GLU A 83 12.08 5.54 2.28
CA GLU A 83 12.80 5.44 3.56
C GLU A 83 13.34 4.02 3.67
N GLU A 84 14.66 3.91 3.87
CA GLU A 84 15.29 2.63 4.13
C GLU A 84 14.86 2.09 5.50
N PRO A 85 14.97 0.77 5.73
CA PRO A 85 14.57 0.21 7.03
C PRO A 85 15.25 0.91 8.19
N HIS A 86 14.45 1.32 9.15
CA HIS A 86 14.92 2.00 10.35
C HIS A 86 13.95 1.75 11.49
N ARG A 87 14.41 1.94 12.72
CA ARG A 87 13.57 1.82 13.91
C ARG A 87 12.91 3.17 14.20
N ASN A 88 11.59 3.17 14.30
CA ASN A 88 10.85 4.35 14.70
C ASN A 88 11.02 4.55 16.21
N PRO A 89 11.58 5.68 16.67
CA PRO A 89 11.83 5.87 18.09
C PRO A 89 10.55 5.98 18.93
N SER A 90 9.43 6.36 18.31
CA SER A 90 8.17 6.49 19.03
C SER A 90 7.48 5.15 19.29
N THR A 91 7.62 4.20 18.36
CA THR A 91 6.96 2.89 18.44
C THR A 91 7.93 1.76 18.76
N ALA A 92 9.23 1.98 18.58
CA ALA A 92 10.30 0.98 18.69
C ALA A 92 10.15 -0.16 17.66
N THR A 93 9.39 0.04 16.61
CA THR A 93 9.22 -0.95 15.54
C THR A 93 10.01 -0.55 14.31
N MET A 94 10.46 -1.57 13.56
CA MET A 94 11.13 -1.35 12.27
C MET A 94 10.10 -0.96 11.22
N GLU A 95 10.49 -0.04 10.34
CA GLU A 95 9.62 0.39 9.25
C GLU A 95 10.44 0.83 8.04
N PHE A 96 9.79 0.82 6.88
CA PHE A 96 10.34 1.39 5.64
C PHE A 96 9.18 2.04 4.88
N ALA A 97 9.50 2.81 3.85
CA ALA A 97 8.48 3.49 3.05
C ALA A 97 8.82 3.45 1.57
N LEU A 98 7.77 3.47 0.75
CA LEU A 98 7.90 3.47 -0.70
C LEU A 98 6.69 4.19 -1.33
N ARG A 99 6.79 4.49 -2.63
CA ARG A 99 5.69 5.08 -3.39
C ARG A 99 4.95 3.99 -4.17
N ASP A 100 3.62 4.06 -4.19
CA ASP A 100 2.83 3.18 -5.01
C ASP A 100 2.81 3.67 -6.47
N PRO A 101 2.19 2.92 -7.42
CA PRO A 101 2.20 3.31 -8.83
C PRO A 101 1.59 4.68 -9.13
N ASP A 102 0.70 5.16 -8.27
CA ASP A 102 0.06 6.47 -8.44
C ASP A 102 0.75 7.57 -7.63
N GLY A 103 1.84 7.24 -6.94
CA GLY A 103 2.61 8.21 -6.17
C GLY A 103 2.20 8.37 -4.71
N TYR A 104 1.29 7.53 -4.21
CA TYR A 104 0.91 7.58 -2.79
C TYR A 104 2.05 7.07 -1.92
N TYR A 105 2.24 7.74 -0.79
CA TYR A 105 3.28 7.39 0.17
C TYR A 105 2.78 6.24 1.05
N VAL A 106 3.51 5.13 1.03
CA VAL A 106 3.12 3.90 1.74
C VAL A 106 4.20 3.54 2.74
N MET A 107 3.83 3.41 4.01
CA MET A 107 4.73 2.96 5.06
C MET A 107 4.36 1.56 5.51
N VAL A 108 5.37 0.72 5.66
CA VAL A 108 5.22 -0.66 6.13
C VAL A 108 5.99 -0.82 7.44
N SER A 109 5.33 -1.32 8.45
CA SER A 109 5.88 -1.47 9.79
C SER A 109 5.77 -2.91 10.27
N ALA A 110 6.71 -3.31 11.13
CA ALA A 110 6.58 -4.55 11.89
C ALA A 110 5.44 -4.42 12.89
N LEU A 111 4.88 -5.58 13.31
CA LEU A 111 3.79 -5.59 14.30
C LEU A 111 4.27 -5.20 15.69
N SER A 112 5.51 -5.56 16.03
CA SER A 112 6.05 -5.32 17.37
C SER A 112 7.54 -5.03 17.30
N ALA A 113 8.03 -4.47 18.40
CA ALA A 113 9.44 -4.15 18.54
C ALA A 113 10.34 -5.38 18.50
#